data_8afc79201acff95d2856d3070a63e85d
#
_entry.id   8afc79201acff95d2856d3070a63e85d
#
_cell.length_a   1.000
_cell.length_b   1.000
_cell.length_c   1.000
_cell.angle_alpha   90.00
_cell.angle_beta   90.00
_cell.angle_gamma   90.00
#
_symmetry.space_group_name_H-M   'P 1'
#
loop_
_entity.id
_entity.type
_entity.pdbx_description
1 polymer ?
#
loop_
_entity_poly.entity_id
_entity_poly.type
_entity_poly.pdbx_seq_one_letter_code
_entity_poly.pdbx_strand_id
1 'polypeptide(L)'
;MPQTLPSAVPTPAEIAEALSRRILGQEEAVREISVALSKQLAGLRVGNILMIGSSGTGKTTLMRAVEGYLASDPVLVARSAVVRIHANVLGEEAERGRPGEVVLGRLLERAREQLGPSAPVDMLLRRAASGLVFVDEVDKIRSHVGGQSNVAGIRAQEALLTLIENEAVPLTLPAWAGGASVVVNSSDLLFVCAGAFEGLYDSVFDRVTIGRDRGALQPVTVVEGGKVAEKLVFHLRDWLRNEDLFDYGMSPQFLSRFDAVVLLQDLGQDELVRIFLETPESAFHQSRGYFESRGIHLAISPNAVRRIATEAGRQPRLGARALKEVFRRVIRDYEFDPTRSITGGALLIDLPEVEAVLGKA
;
A
#
# COMPACT_ATOMS: atom_id res chain seq x y z
N MET A 1 29.93 18.33 13.16
CA MET A 1 30.61 17.02 13.11
C MET A 1 29.65 16.04 12.46
N PRO A 2 30.06 15.25 11.47
CA PRO A 2 29.16 14.24 10.92
C PRO A 2 28.85 13.23 12.04
N GLN A 3 27.57 13.05 12.36
CA GLN A 3 27.13 12.00 13.26
C GLN A 3 27.41 10.67 12.55
N THR A 4 28.34 9.90 13.06
CA THR A 4 28.55 8.51 12.65
C THR A 4 27.26 7.74 12.97
N LEU A 5 26.56 7.28 11.94
CA LEU A 5 25.41 6.41 12.11
C LEU A 5 25.81 5.17 12.91
N PRO A 6 24.97 4.75 13.88
CA PRO A 6 25.24 3.52 14.63
C PRO A 6 25.37 2.36 13.64
N SER A 7 26.36 1.50 13.82
CA SER A 7 26.75 0.37 12.95
C SER A 7 25.67 -0.72 12.74
N ALA A 8 24.44 -0.50 13.15
CA ALA A 8 23.31 -1.43 13.09
C ALA A 8 22.07 -0.88 12.37
N VAL A 9 22.18 0.26 11.65
CA VAL A 9 21.06 0.78 10.84
C VAL A 9 21.20 0.23 9.42
N PRO A 10 20.20 -0.50 8.90
CA PRO A 10 20.26 -1.01 7.54
C PRO A 10 20.27 0.13 6.51
N THR A 11 21.04 -0.05 5.47
CA THR A 11 21.08 0.88 4.33
C THR A 11 19.76 0.85 3.54
N PRO A 12 19.42 1.92 2.80
CA PRO A 12 18.26 1.89 1.91
C PRO A 12 18.28 0.73 0.91
N ALA A 13 19.47 0.33 0.43
CA ALA A 13 19.63 -0.77 -0.52
C ALA A 13 19.27 -2.12 0.10
N GLU A 14 19.72 -2.39 1.33
CA GLU A 14 19.39 -3.62 2.07
C GLU A 14 17.88 -3.71 2.36
N ILE A 15 17.26 -2.57 2.73
CA ILE A 15 15.81 -2.50 2.95
C ILE A 15 15.08 -2.77 1.63
N ALA A 16 15.49 -2.11 0.54
CA ALA A 16 14.88 -2.26 -0.78
C ALA A 16 14.97 -3.71 -1.27
N GLU A 17 16.11 -4.37 -1.09
CA GLU A 17 16.26 -5.79 -1.45
C GLU A 17 15.28 -6.67 -0.66
N ALA A 18 15.16 -6.44 0.65
CA ALA A 18 14.25 -7.21 1.49
C ALA A 18 12.78 -7.00 1.11
N LEU A 19 12.36 -5.75 0.81
CA LEU A 19 11.00 -5.43 0.39
C LEU A 19 10.69 -5.96 -1.01
N SER A 20 11.64 -5.93 -1.96
CA SER A 20 11.47 -6.39 -3.34
C SER A 20 11.22 -7.89 -3.46
N ARG A 21 11.52 -8.68 -2.42
CA ARG A 21 11.13 -10.09 -2.34
C ARG A 21 9.62 -10.31 -2.24
N ARG A 22 8.87 -9.29 -1.81
CA ARG A 22 7.41 -9.34 -1.62
C ARG A 22 6.66 -8.38 -2.53
N ILE A 23 7.33 -7.32 -2.98
CA ILE A 23 6.73 -6.25 -3.78
C ILE A 23 7.35 -6.29 -5.17
N LEU A 24 6.53 -6.61 -6.16
CA LEU A 24 6.94 -6.71 -7.55
C LEU A 24 6.33 -5.57 -8.37
N GLY A 25 7.09 -5.01 -9.30
CA GLY A 25 6.62 -3.96 -10.22
C GLY A 25 6.43 -2.57 -9.60
N GLN A 26 7.02 -2.31 -8.40
CA GLN A 26 6.88 -1.03 -7.70
C GLN A 26 8.24 -0.51 -7.20
N GLU A 27 9.25 -0.56 -8.04
CA GLU A 27 10.66 -0.28 -7.69
C GLU A 27 10.85 1.12 -7.11
N GLU A 28 10.14 2.12 -7.65
CA GLU A 28 10.23 3.49 -7.17
C GLU A 28 9.62 3.64 -5.76
N ALA A 29 8.43 3.08 -5.54
CA ALA A 29 7.79 3.10 -4.24
C ALA A 29 8.65 2.39 -3.18
N VAL A 30 9.22 1.24 -3.53
CA VAL A 30 10.16 0.51 -2.67
C VAL A 30 11.37 1.35 -2.35
N ARG A 31 11.95 2.04 -3.33
CA ARG A 31 13.13 2.89 -3.16
C ARG A 31 12.85 4.06 -2.21
N GLU A 32 11.77 4.82 -2.43
CA GLU A 32 11.41 5.96 -1.59
C GLU A 32 11.13 5.55 -0.14
N ILE A 33 10.35 4.50 0.05
CA ILE A 33 10.07 3.95 1.38
C ILE A 33 11.35 3.46 2.07
N SER A 34 12.27 2.82 1.33
CA SER A 34 13.52 2.32 1.90
C SER A 34 14.45 3.45 2.37
N VAL A 35 14.50 4.55 1.61
CA VAL A 35 15.26 5.74 2.01
C VAL A 35 14.67 6.37 3.26
N ALA A 36 13.35 6.57 3.28
CA ALA A 36 12.64 7.13 4.42
C ALA A 36 12.83 6.27 5.67
N LEU A 37 12.64 4.96 5.54
CA LEU A 37 12.75 4.00 6.65
C LEU A 37 14.17 3.94 7.21
N SER A 38 15.21 3.91 6.35
CA SER A 38 16.61 3.93 6.80
C SER A 38 16.93 5.19 7.60
N LYS A 39 16.48 6.37 7.14
CA LYS A 39 16.65 7.63 7.87
C LYS A 39 15.90 7.62 9.21
N GLN A 40 14.64 7.15 9.22
CA GLN A 40 13.83 7.03 10.44
C GLN A 40 14.52 6.11 11.47
N LEU A 41 15.01 4.96 11.05
CA LEU A 41 15.76 4.02 11.91
C LEU A 41 17.07 4.60 12.43
N ALA A 42 17.67 5.53 11.69
CA ALA A 42 18.84 6.29 12.12
C ALA A 42 18.51 7.42 13.12
N GLY A 43 17.24 7.65 13.44
CA GLY A 43 16.79 8.74 14.31
C GLY A 43 16.84 10.11 13.63
N LEU A 44 16.82 10.15 12.30
CA LEU A 44 16.75 11.39 11.52
C LEU A 44 15.30 11.73 11.25
N ARG A 45 14.97 13.00 11.28
CA ARG A 45 13.66 13.50 10.83
C ARG A 45 13.49 13.24 9.34
N VAL A 46 12.34 12.67 8.97
CA VAL A 46 12.00 12.28 7.60
C VAL A 46 10.71 12.97 7.19
N GLY A 47 10.62 13.36 5.94
CA GLY A 47 9.38 13.88 5.37
C GLY A 47 8.35 12.80 5.11
N ASN A 48 7.09 13.18 5.11
CA ASN A 48 5.98 12.27 4.92
C ASN A 48 5.82 11.87 3.45
N ILE A 49 5.23 10.69 3.22
CA ILE A 49 5.06 10.12 1.88
C ILE A 49 3.58 9.93 1.57
N LEU A 50 3.15 10.39 0.40
CA LEU A 50 1.84 10.12 -0.16
C LEU A 50 1.97 9.10 -1.29
N MET A 51 1.34 7.93 -1.15
CA MET A 51 1.29 6.89 -2.17
C MET A 51 -0.06 6.92 -2.89
N ILE A 52 -0.02 7.09 -4.19
CA ILE A 52 -1.19 7.09 -5.08
C ILE A 52 -1.09 5.90 -6.03
N GLY A 53 -2.16 5.13 -6.17
CA GLY A 53 -2.19 4.03 -7.13
C GLY A 53 -3.49 3.26 -7.09
N SER A 54 -3.92 2.74 -8.23
CA SER A 54 -5.16 1.99 -8.39
C SER A 54 -5.32 0.87 -7.36
N SER A 55 -6.53 0.36 -7.18
CA SER A 55 -6.76 -0.81 -6.33
C SER A 55 -5.91 -1.99 -6.81
N GLY A 56 -5.32 -2.76 -5.89
CA GLY A 56 -4.52 -3.94 -6.25
C GLY A 56 -3.11 -3.67 -6.77
N THR A 57 -2.61 -2.43 -6.79
CA THR A 57 -1.22 -2.09 -7.17
C THR A 57 -0.17 -2.40 -6.08
N GLY A 58 -0.60 -2.83 -4.90
CA GLY A 58 0.32 -3.28 -3.85
C GLY A 58 0.52 -2.32 -2.68
N LYS A 59 -0.24 -1.21 -2.56
CA LYS A 59 -0.13 -0.25 -1.43
C LYS A 59 -0.15 -0.92 -0.06
N THR A 60 -1.21 -1.65 0.23
CA THR A 60 -1.36 -2.36 1.51
C THR A 60 -0.35 -3.50 1.67
N THR A 61 0.06 -4.13 0.56
CA THR A 61 1.11 -5.15 0.56
C THR A 61 2.46 -4.56 0.93
N LEU A 62 2.78 -3.36 0.41
CA LEU A 62 4.00 -2.62 0.77
C LEU A 62 4.02 -2.25 2.26
N MET A 63 2.90 -1.74 2.80
CA MET A 63 2.78 -1.47 4.24
C MET A 63 3.05 -2.73 5.08
N ARG A 64 2.44 -3.87 4.71
CA ARG A 64 2.66 -5.16 5.39
C ARG A 64 4.09 -5.68 5.23
N ALA A 65 4.71 -5.46 4.08
CA ALA A 65 6.09 -5.84 3.85
C ALA A 65 7.04 -5.07 4.76
N VAL A 66 6.81 -3.76 4.95
CA VAL A 66 7.57 -2.93 5.90
C VAL A 66 7.33 -3.37 7.34
N GLU A 67 6.07 -3.61 7.75
CA GLU A 67 5.74 -4.16 9.07
C GLU A 67 6.48 -5.48 9.33
N GLY A 68 6.43 -6.40 8.35
CA GLY A 68 7.11 -7.69 8.44
C GLY A 68 8.64 -7.57 8.46
N TYR A 69 9.21 -6.65 7.68
CA TYR A 69 10.64 -6.37 7.70
C TYR A 69 11.09 -5.86 9.07
N LEU A 70 10.40 -4.88 9.62
CA LEU A 70 10.71 -4.34 10.95
C LEU A 70 10.51 -5.36 12.07
N ALA A 71 9.58 -6.30 11.90
CA ALA A 71 9.33 -7.38 12.87
C ALA A 71 10.33 -8.55 12.76
N SER A 72 11.12 -8.62 11.68
CA SER A 72 12.02 -9.76 11.42
C SER A 72 13.32 -9.75 12.25
N ASP A 73 13.70 -8.59 12.77
CA ASP A 73 14.94 -8.41 13.54
C ASP A 73 14.64 -7.72 14.89
N PRO A 74 15.02 -8.32 16.04
CA PRO A 74 14.82 -7.72 17.36
C PRO A 74 15.41 -6.31 17.48
N VAL A 75 16.50 -5.99 16.79
CA VAL A 75 17.12 -4.65 16.78
C VAL A 75 16.20 -3.65 16.08
N LEU A 76 15.56 -4.04 14.97
CA LEU A 76 14.61 -3.20 14.25
C LEU A 76 13.30 -3.05 15.05
N VAL A 77 12.79 -4.14 15.62
CA VAL A 77 11.65 -4.11 16.56
C VAL A 77 11.90 -3.11 17.67
N ALA A 78 13.11 -3.12 18.24
CA ALA A 78 13.49 -2.20 19.29
C ALA A 78 13.63 -0.74 18.83
N ARG A 79 13.60 -0.40 17.56
CA ARG A 79 13.84 0.95 17.04
C ARG A 79 12.57 1.69 16.57
N SER A 80 11.51 1.00 16.18
CA SER A 80 10.30 1.65 15.63
C SER A 80 9.03 0.94 16.04
N ALA A 81 8.08 1.69 16.59
CA ALA A 81 6.70 1.25 16.71
C ALA A 81 5.98 1.51 15.39
N VAL A 82 5.23 0.53 14.89
CA VAL A 82 4.52 0.65 13.62
C VAL A 82 3.03 0.44 13.83
N VAL A 83 2.22 1.35 13.31
CA VAL A 83 0.76 1.22 13.33
C VAL A 83 0.19 1.49 11.95
N ARG A 84 -0.95 0.87 11.67
CA ARG A 84 -1.75 1.13 10.48
C ARG A 84 -3.16 1.49 10.89
N ILE A 85 -3.67 2.56 10.27
CA ILE A 85 -5.04 3.05 10.46
C ILE A 85 -5.70 3.30 9.09
N HIS A 86 -7.02 3.34 9.07
CA HIS A 86 -7.79 3.89 7.97
C HIS A 86 -8.05 5.37 8.22
N ALA A 87 -7.96 6.20 7.19
CA ALA A 87 -8.10 7.66 7.32
C ALA A 87 -9.44 8.09 7.95
N ASN A 88 -10.52 7.34 7.73
CA ASN A 88 -11.84 7.63 8.32
C ASN A 88 -11.85 7.66 9.84
N VAL A 89 -10.98 6.88 10.50
CA VAL A 89 -10.88 6.87 11.98
C VAL A 89 -10.51 8.24 12.53
N LEU A 90 -9.72 9.02 11.79
CA LEU A 90 -9.31 10.37 12.18
C LEU A 90 -10.50 11.35 12.21
N GLY A 91 -11.46 11.20 11.28
CA GLY A 91 -12.68 12.01 11.27
C GLY A 91 -13.55 11.76 12.49
N GLU A 92 -13.71 10.50 12.89
CA GLU A 92 -14.45 10.11 14.09
C GLU A 92 -13.80 10.66 15.38
N GLU A 93 -12.46 10.68 15.42
CA GLU A 93 -11.71 11.24 16.55
C GLU A 93 -11.83 12.76 16.63
N ALA A 94 -11.77 13.43 15.48
CA ALA A 94 -11.95 14.88 15.41
C ALA A 94 -13.33 15.30 15.91
N GLU A 95 -14.38 14.51 15.64
CA GLU A 95 -15.73 14.72 16.18
C GLU A 95 -15.78 14.60 17.71
N ARG A 96 -14.94 13.77 18.31
CA ARG A 96 -14.82 13.60 19.77
C ARG A 96 -13.89 14.63 20.40
N GLY A 97 -13.30 15.56 19.61
CA GLY A 97 -12.38 16.59 20.07
C GLY A 97 -11.00 16.06 20.49
N ARG A 98 -10.60 14.90 20.01
CA ARG A 98 -9.35 14.22 20.40
C ARG A 98 -8.54 13.76 19.17
N PRO A 99 -8.21 14.66 18.23
CA PRO A 99 -7.49 14.28 17.03
C PRO A 99 -6.11 13.70 17.40
N GLY A 100 -5.88 12.47 16.97
CA GLY A 100 -4.59 11.79 17.15
C GLY A 100 -4.44 10.91 18.37
N GLU A 101 -5.40 10.91 19.30
CA GLU A 101 -5.33 10.08 20.51
C GLU A 101 -5.28 8.58 20.18
N VAL A 102 -6.04 8.11 19.17
CA VAL A 102 -6.02 6.69 18.74
C VAL A 102 -4.68 6.33 18.11
N VAL A 103 -4.10 7.21 17.29
CA VAL A 103 -2.79 6.95 16.66
C VAL A 103 -1.71 6.80 17.72
N LEU A 104 -1.60 7.80 18.61
CA LEU A 104 -0.60 7.78 19.68
C LEU A 104 -0.86 6.66 20.68
N GLY A 105 -2.11 6.38 21.01
CA GLY A 105 -2.49 5.28 21.88
C GLY A 105 -2.10 3.92 21.31
N ARG A 106 -2.35 3.68 20.02
CA ARG A 106 -1.92 2.46 19.34
C ARG A 106 -0.39 2.33 19.27
N LEU A 107 0.32 3.44 18.99
CA LEU A 107 1.77 3.45 19.02
C LEU A 107 2.33 3.13 20.41
N LEU A 108 1.69 3.65 21.47
CA LEU A 108 2.06 3.38 22.85
C LEU A 108 1.84 1.92 23.23
N GLU A 109 0.70 1.34 22.85
CA GLU A 109 0.44 -0.10 23.07
C GLU A 109 1.44 -0.95 22.28
N ARG A 110 1.76 -0.58 21.05
CA ARG A 110 2.76 -1.27 20.24
C ARG A 110 4.16 -1.21 20.86
N ALA A 111 4.54 -0.04 21.37
CA ALA A 111 5.78 0.12 22.11
C ALA A 111 5.82 -0.78 23.36
N ARG A 112 4.72 -0.90 24.08
CA ARG A 112 4.59 -1.79 25.25
C ARG A 112 4.71 -3.26 24.88
N GLU A 113 4.10 -3.70 23.80
CA GLU A 113 4.24 -5.07 23.29
C GLU A 113 5.70 -5.39 22.96
N GLN A 114 6.44 -4.42 22.38
CA GLN A 114 7.82 -4.58 21.95
C GLN A 114 8.83 -4.54 23.11
N LEU A 115 8.65 -3.64 24.06
CA LEU A 115 9.61 -3.41 25.16
C LEU A 115 9.24 -4.16 26.44
N GLY A 116 8.06 -4.77 26.47
CA GLY A 116 7.52 -5.50 27.61
C GLY A 116 6.67 -4.65 28.58
N PRO A 117 5.80 -5.30 29.37
CA PRO A 117 4.82 -4.62 30.22
C PRO A 117 5.46 -3.87 31.40
N SER A 118 6.71 -4.16 31.75
CA SER A 118 7.46 -3.53 32.83
C SER A 118 8.33 -2.36 32.37
N ALA A 119 8.31 -2.01 31.08
CA ALA A 119 9.11 -0.90 30.56
C ALA A 119 8.62 0.45 31.15
N PRO A 120 9.53 1.38 31.49
CA PRO A 120 9.14 2.71 31.97
C PRO A 120 8.26 3.46 30.96
N VAL A 121 7.22 4.14 31.46
CA VAL A 121 6.28 4.88 30.61
C VAL A 121 6.95 5.91 29.73
N ASP A 122 7.97 6.61 30.24
CA ASP A 122 8.77 7.58 29.45
C ASP A 122 9.50 6.94 28.27
N MET A 123 9.96 5.69 28.44
CA MET A 123 10.60 4.94 27.36
C MET A 123 9.57 4.54 26.31
N LEU A 124 8.38 4.12 26.73
CA LEU A 124 7.26 3.79 25.83
C LEU A 124 6.79 5.02 25.05
N LEU A 125 6.66 6.17 25.72
CA LEU A 125 6.28 7.41 25.08
C LEU A 125 7.30 7.88 24.03
N ARG A 126 8.59 7.84 24.35
CA ARG A 126 9.67 8.14 23.39
C ARG A 126 9.61 7.23 22.18
N ARG A 127 9.37 5.94 22.39
CA ARG A 127 9.22 4.96 21.33
C ARG A 127 7.98 5.25 20.48
N ALA A 128 6.85 5.57 21.09
CA ALA A 128 5.62 5.94 20.39
C ALA A 128 5.80 7.19 19.54
N ALA A 129 6.50 8.20 20.08
CA ALA A 129 6.75 9.49 19.43
C ALA A 129 7.66 9.42 18.18
N SER A 130 8.47 8.35 18.04
CA SER A 130 9.35 8.10 16.88
C SER A 130 8.86 6.96 15.97
N GLY A 131 7.57 6.69 15.98
CA GLY A 131 6.95 5.59 15.25
C GLY A 131 6.72 5.84 13.76
N LEU A 132 6.28 4.79 13.08
CA LEU A 132 5.83 4.81 11.69
C LEU A 132 4.32 4.62 11.65
N VAL A 133 3.61 5.53 10.99
CA VAL A 133 2.16 5.53 10.85
C VAL A 133 1.78 5.32 9.40
N PHE A 134 1.17 4.19 9.09
CA PHE A 134 0.52 3.97 7.82
C PHE A 134 -0.94 4.43 7.89
N VAL A 135 -1.33 5.35 7.00
CA VAL A 135 -2.70 5.82 6.85
C VAL A 135 -3.24 5.32 5.52
N ASP A 136 -4.09 4.31 5.54
CA ASP A 136 -4.70 3.75 4.33
C ASP A 136 -6.01 4.46 3.99
N GLU A 137 -6.40 4.40 2.71
CA GLU A 137 -7.64 5.01 2.19
C GLU A 137 -7.73 6.53 2.40
N VAL A 138 -6.59 7.24 2.28
CA VAL A 138 -6.56 8.70 2.44
C VAL A 138 -7.40 9.44 1.39
N ASP A 139 -7.67 8.82 0.25
CA ASP A 139 -8.56 9.32 -0.78
C ASP A 139 -10.05 9.34 -0.35
N LYS A 140 -10.42 8.69 0.75
CA LYS A 140 -11.80 8.71 1.28
C LYS A 140 -12.11 9.95 2.12
N ILE A 141 -11.07 10.67 2.58
CA ILE A 141 -11.25 11.90 3.37
C ILE A 141 -11.26 13.17 2.51
N ARG A 142 -11.76 13.09 1.27
CA ARG A 142 -11.91 14.24 0.36
C ARG A 142 -12.80 15.32 0.96
N SER A 143 -12.48 16.59 0.69
CA SER A 143 -13.27 17.75 1.13
C SER A 143 -14.63 17.88 0.41
N HIS A 144 -14.76 17.27 -0.75
CA HIS A 144 -15.99 17.22 -1.54
C HIS A 144 -16.13 15.89 -2.29
N VAL A 145 -17.37 15.47 -2.52
CA VAL A 145 -17.72 14.26 -3.26
C VAL A 145 -18.92 14.58 -4.13
N GLY A 146 -18.80 14.36 -5.45
CA GLY A 146 -19.90 14.64 -6.40
C GLY A 146 -20.34 16.12 -6.39
N GLY A 147 -19.42 17.05 -6.15
CA GLY A 147 -19.72 18.49 -6.09
C GLY A 147 -20.32 18.96 -4.76
N GLN A 148 -20.53 18.07 -3.80
CA GLN A 148 -21.05 18.41 -2.48
C GLN A 148 -19.94 18.41 -1.43
N SER A 149 -20.00 19.35 -0.47
CA SER A 149 -19.05 19.42 0.64
C SER A 149 -19.14 18.18 1.53
N ASN A 150 -18.00 17.58 1.84
CA ASN A 150 -17.84 16.45 2.75
C ASN A 150 -17.20 16.92 4.06
N VAL A 151 -18.03 17.34 5.00
CA VAL A 151 -17.58 17.88 6.30
C VAL A 151 -16.75 16.86 7.08
N ALA A 152 -17.11 15.57 7.06
CA ALA A 152 -16.34 14.52 7.71
C ALA A 152 -14.95 14.37 7.10
N GLY A 153 -14.84 14.45 5.77
CA GLY A 153 -13.55 14.44 5.06
C GLY A 153 -12.69 15.64 5.40
N ILE A 154 -13.26 16.84 5.45
CA ILE A 154 -12.55 18.07 5.86
C ILE A 154 -11.97 17.90 7.26
N ARG A 155 -12.78 17.49 8.24
CA ARG A 155 -12.33 17.28 9.61
C ARG A 155 -11.25 16.19 9.73
N ALA A 156 -11.35 15.13 8.93
CA ALA A 156 -10.33 14.09 8.91
C ALA A 156 -9.00 14.59 8.34
N GLN A 157 -9.01 15.41 7.27
CA GLN A 157 -7.79 16.08 6.77
C GLN A 157 -7.19 17.02 7.82
N GLU A 158 -8.00 17.82 8.51
CA GLU A 158 -7.55 18.72 9.58
C GLU A 158 -6.96 17.94 10.78
N ALA A 159 -7.58 16.81 11.16
CA ALA A 159 -7.06 15.95 12.21
C ALA A 159 -5.70 15.35 11.84
N LEU A 160 -5.54 14.89 10.60
CA LEU A 160 -4.27 14.36 10.13
C LEU A 160 -3.21 15.46 10.02
N LEU A 161 -3.57 16.66 9.56
CA LEU A 161 -2.70 17.85 9.59
C LEU A 161 -2.22 18.15 11.01
N THR A 162 -3.12 18.15 11.97
CA THR A 162 -2.78 18.36 13.39
C THR A 162 -1.72 17.38 13.87
N LEU A 163 -1.82 16.10 13.50
CA LEU A 163 -0.83 15.08 13.85
C LEU A 163 0.52 15.27 13.15
N ILE A 164 0.50 15.70 11.89
CA ILE A 164 1.71 15.91 11.07
C ILE A 164 2.44 17.18 11.47
N GLU A 165 1.71 18.24 11.83
CA GLU A 165 2.26 19.57 12.07
C GLU A 165 2.58 19.85 13.55
N ASN A 166 1.78 19.30 14.46
CA ASN A 166 1.85 19.67 15.87
C ASN A 166 2.97 18.92 16.60
N GLU A 167 3.85 19.73 17.17
CA GLU A 167 4.86 19.25 18.10
C GLU A 167 4.29 18.90 19.50
N ALA A 168 2.98 19.10 19.72
CA ALA A 168 2.35 18.95 21.03
C ALA A 168 0.93 18.34 20.88
N VAL A 169 0.82 17.02 20.89
CA VAL A 169 -0.46 16.31 20.81
C VAL A 169 -0.83 15.76 22.19
N PRO A 170 -2.00 16.13 22.74
CA PRO A 170 -2.46 15.60 24.01
C PRO A 170 -2.81 14.11 23.86
N LEU A 171 -2.40 13.31 24.86
CA LEU A 171 -2.69 11.88 24.96
C LEU A 171 -3.12 11.55 26.37
N THR A 172 -4.29 10.93 26.53
CA THR A 172 -4.71 10.33 27.79
C THR A 172 -4.05 8.95 27.91
N LEU A 173 -3.19 8.78 28.91
CA LEU A 173 -2.55 7.49 29.15
C LEU A 173 -3.56 6.43 29.55
N PRO A 174 -3.41 5.18 29.10
CA PRO A 174 -4.21 4.07 29.58
C PRO A 174 -4.08 3.86 31.09
N ALA A 175 -5.06 3.20 31.71
CA ALA A 175 -5.06 2.93 33.14
C ALA A 175 -3.77 2.23 33.63
N TRP A 176 -3.23 1.32 32.86
CA TRP A 176 -1.95 0.64 33.18
C TRP A 176 -0.73 1.59 33.21
N ALA A 177 -0.83 2.76 32.56
CA ALA A 177 0.19 3.81 32.55
C ALA A 177 -0.14 4.99 33.47
N GLY A 178 -1.14 4.84 34.35
CA GLY A 178 -1.50 5.82 35.36
C GLY A 178 -2.65 6.76 35.00
N GLY A 179 -3.24 6.69 33.81
CA GLY A 179 -4.44 7.44 33.42
C GLY A 179 -4.26 8.97 33.27
N ALA A 180 -3.04 9.48 33.43
CA ALA A 180 -2.75 10.91 33.36
C ALA A 180 -2.81 11.43 31.90
N SER A 181 -3.15 12.71 31.71
CA SER A 181 -3.00 13.38 30.42
C SER A 181 -1.55 13.87 30.28
N VAL A 182 -0.92 13.53 29.15
CA VAL A 182 0.43 13.93 28.79
C VAL A 182 0.42 14.59 27.42
N VAL A 183 1.48 15.35 27.11
CA VAL A 183 1.68 15.92 25.78
C VAL A 183 2.81 15.15 25.10
N VAL A 184 2.54 14.63 23.89
CA VAL A 184 3.50 13.88 23.07
C VAL A 184 3.94 14.75 21.90
N ASN A 185 5.25 14.83 21.66
CA ASN A 185 5.77 15.46 20.46
C ASN A 185 5.68 14.46 19.30
N SER A 186 4.94 14.81 18.24
CA SER A 186 4.73 13.99 17.06
C SER A 186 5.67 14.31 15.88
N SER A 187 6.60 15.24 16.04
CA SER A 187 7.47 15.73 14.95
C SER A 187 8.41 14.69 14.37
N ASP A 188 8.69 13.63 15.12
CA ASP A 188 9.56 12.52 14.70
C ASP A 188 8.77 11.30 14.18
N LEU A 189 7.44 11.41 14.07
CA LEU A 189 6.62 10.39 13.41
C LEU A 189 6.81 10.46 11.90
N LEU A 190 6.96 9.30 11.27
CA LEU A 190 6.89 9.17 9.81
C LEU A 190 5.49 8.74 9.40
N PHE A 191 4.81 9.56 8.61
CA PHE A 191 3.54 9.20 8.02
C PHE A 191 3.72 8.73 6.58
N VAL A 192 3.16 7.57 6.28
CA VAL A 192 3.03 7.03 4.93
C VAL A 192 1.54 6.88 4.64
N CYS A 193 1.00 7.85 3.91
CA CYS A 193 -0.41 7.90 3.54
C CYS A 193 -0.61 7.23 2.18
N ALA A 194 -1.68 6.45 2.02
CA ALA A 194 -1.97 5.77 0.77
C ALA A 194 -3.45 5.84 0.40
N GLY A 195 -3.73 5.96 -0.90
CA GLY A 195 -5.08 5.97 -1.43
C GLY A 195 -5.16 5.42 -2.85
N ALA A 196 -6.36 4.98 -3.25
CA ALA A 196 -6.63 4.52 -4.60
C ALA A 196 -6.84 5.69 -5.58
N PHE A 197 -7.36 6.80 -5.08
CA PHE A 197 -7.66 7.99 -5.86
C PHE A 197 -8.49 7.67 -7.11
N GLU A 198 -9.55 6.86 -6.92
CA GLU A 198 -10.44 6.45 -8.01
C GLU A 198 -11.03 7.68 -8.72
N GLY A 199 -10.98 7.66 -10.06
CA GLY A 199 -11.43 8.78 -10.90
C GLY A 199 -10.36 9.85 -11.17
N LEU A 200 -9.27 9.92 -10.39
CA LEU A 200 -8.18 10.88 -10.64
C LEU A 200 -7.51 10.62 -11.98
N TYR A 201 -7.24 9.34 -12.32
CA TYR A 201 -6.70 8.96 -13.62
C TYR A 201 -7.57 9.48 -14.78
N ASP A 202 -8.90 9.26 -14.71
CA ASP A 202 -9.83 9.69 -15.73
C ASP A 202 -9.88 11.22 -15.85
N SER A 203 -9.91 11.93 -14.72
CA SER A 203 -9.92 13.40 -14.70
C SER A 203 -8.66 13.97 -15.36
N VAL A 204 -7.47 13.42 -15.06
CA VAL A 204 -6.21 13.86 -15.68
C VAL A 204 -6.17 13.49 -17.16
N PHE A 205 -6.62 12.27 -17.53
CA PHE A 205 -6.70 11.84 -18.92
C PHE A 205 -7.62 12.75 -19.74
N ASP A 206 -8.81 13.06 -19.24
CA ASP A 206 -9.76 13.97 -19.88
C ASP A 206 -9.18 15.38 -20.03
N ARG A 207 -8.46 15.88 -19.01
CA ARG A 207 -7.79 17.19 -19.06
C ARG A 207 -6.80 17.28 -20.21
N VAL A 208 -5.98 16.24 -20.45
CA VAL A 208 -4.92 16.26 -21.48
C VAL A 208 -5.41 15.85 -22.87
N THR A 209 -6.56 15.17 -22.99
CA THR A 209 -7.08 14.69 -24.26
C THR A 209 -8.18 15.60 -24.82
N ILE A 210 -9.14 16.01 -24.02
CA ILE A 210 -10.31 16.79 -24.44
C ILE A 210 -10.46 18.12 -23.71
N GLY A 211 -9.77 18.32 -22.56
CA GLY A 211 -9.86 19.47 -21.68
C GLY A 211 -8.90 20.61 -22.03
N ARG A 212 -8.43 21.31 -20.98
CA ARG A 212 -7.57 22.51 -21.08
C ARG A 212 -6.25 22.26 -21.82
N ASP A 213 -5.69 21.09 -21.66
CA ASP A 213 -4.39 20.70 -22.24
C ASP A 213 -4.57 19.84 -23.49
N ARG A 214 -5.68 20.00 -24.21
CA ARG A 214 -5.97 19.24 -25.42
C ARG A 214 -4.83 19.30 -26.43
N GLY A 215 -4.36 18.12 -26.89
CA GLY A 215 -3.28 18.00 -27.86
C GLY A 215 -1.88 17.94 -27.22
N ALA A 216 -1.76 18.03 -25.89
CA ALA A 216 -0.49 17.79 -25.22
C ALA A 216 -0.05 16.32 -25.31
N LEU A 217 -1.02 15.38 -25.21
CA LEU A 217 -0.78 13.96 -25.40
C LEU A 217 -0.81 13.62 -26.91
N GLN A 218 0.34 13.28 -27.45
CA GLN A 218 0.48 12.90 -28.85
C GLN A 218 0.42 11.37 -29.01
N PRO A 219 -0.18 10.86 -30.09
CA PRO A 219 -0.13 9.44 -30.38
C PRO A 219 1.32 9.01 -30.68
N VAL A 220 1.69 7.86 -30.17
CA VAL A 220 2.98 7.20 -30.47
C VAL A 220 2.76 6.02 -31.38
N THR A 221 3.68 5.84 -32.31
CA THR A 221 3.68 4.69 -33.22
C THR A 221 4.15 3.44 -32.45
N VAL A 222 3.29 2.43 -32.35
CA VAL A 222 3.62 1.14 -31.70
C VAL A 222 3.52 0.02 -32.73
N VAL A 223 4.36 -1.00 -32.55
CA VAL A 223 4.32 -2.21 -33.36
C VAL A 223 3.76 -3.34 -32.51
N GLU A 224 2.53 -3.74 -32.79
CA GLU A 224 1.85 -4.86 -32.12
C GLU A 224 1.53 -5.96 -33.13
N GLY A 225 1.99 -7.20 -32.88
CA GLY A 225 1.72 -8.34 -33.77
C GLY A 225 2.23 -8.16 -35.21
N GLY A 226 3.32 -7.41 -35.42
CA GLY A 226 3.86 -7.10 -36.75
C GLY A 226 3.10 -6.02 -37.52
N LYS A 227 2.12 -5.36 -36.92
CA LYS A 227 1.40 -4.22 -37.51
C LYS A 227 1.80 -2.93 -36.82
N VAL A 228 1.94 -1.88 -37.62
CA VAL A 228 2.18 -0.52 -37.13
C VAL A 228 0.81 0.14 -36.84
N ALA A 229 0.64 0.64 -35.63
CA ALA A 229 -0.56 1.37 -35.21
C ALA A 229 -0.16 2.62 -34.42
N GLU A 230 -0.98 3.66 -34.50
CA GLU A 230 -0.87 4.82 -33.62
C GLU A 230 -1.71 4.57 -32.37
N LYS A 231 -1.11 4.78 -31.19
CA LYS A 231 -1.77 4.56 -29.91
C LYS A 231 -1.47 5.73 -28.96
N LEU A 232 -2.48 6.19 -28.25
CA LEU A 232 -2.30 7.14 -27.15
C LEU A 232 -1.75 6.36 -25.94
N VAL A 233 -0.51 6.66 -25.56
CA VAL A 233 0.10 6.11 -24.35
C VAL A 233 0.03 7.16 -23.25
N PHE A 234 -0.71 6.89 -22.20
CA PHE A 234 -0.90 7.79 -21.08
C PHE A 234 -0.42 7.13 -19.80
N HIS A 235 0.50 7.81 -19.13
CA HIS A 235 0.93 7.46 -17.79
C HIS A 235 0.60 8.61 -16.83
N LEU A 236 -0.17 8.36 -15.80
CA LEU A 236 -0.60 9.38 -14.82
C LEU A 236 0.58 10.19 -14.28
N ARG A 237 1.72 9.55 -14.09
CA ARG A 237 2.98 10.12 -13.60
C ARG A 237 3.47 11.34 -14.41
N ASP A 238 3.29 11.30 -15.74
CA ASP A 238 3.82 12.32 -16.64
C ASP A 238 2.93 13.58 -16.66
N TRP A 239 1.69 13.44 -16.18
CA TRP A 239 0.64 14.44 -16.35
C TRP A 239 0.01 14.92 -15.04
N LEU A 240 0.20 14.20 -13.92
CA LEU A 240 -0.39 14.57 -12.63
C LEU A 240 0.22 15.89 -12.14
N ARG A 241 -0.66 16.81 -11.74
CA ARG A 241 -0.33 18.09 -11.12
C ARG A 241 -0.98 18.20 -9.75
N ASN A 242 -0.48 19.10 -8.93
CA ASN A 242 -1.08 19.38 -7.62
C ASN A 242 -2.54 19.86 -7.74
N GLU A 243 -2.84 20.63 -8.80
CA GLU A 243 -4.18 21.12 -9.09
C GLU A 243 -5.19 19.98 -9.30
N ASP A 244 -4.77 18.88 -9.91
CA ASP A 244 -5.62 17.70 -10.10
C ASP A 244 -6.01 17.07 -8.74
N LEU A 245 -5.08 17.08 -7.78
CA LEU A 245 -5.34 16.61 -6.41
C LEU A 245 -6.22 17.58 -5.63
N PHE A 246 -6.09 18.91 -5.88
CA PHE A 246 -6.97 19.92 -5.29
C PHE A 246 -8.41 19.74 -5.83
N ASP A 247 -8.55 19.61 -7.14
CA ASP A 247 -9.83 19.36 -7.81
C ASP A 247 -10.44 18.01 -7.37
N TYR A 248 -9.59 17.04 -7.00
CA TYR A 248 -10.04 15.77 -6.43
C TYR A 248 -10.58 15.91 -5.00
N GLY A 249 -10.24 16.97 -4.28
CA GLY A 249 -10.71 17.27 -2.93
C GLY A 249 -9.67 17.13 -1.82
N MET A 250 -8.39 17.10 -2.17
CA MET A 250 -7.31 17.17 -1.19
C MET A 250 -6.93 18.64 -0.97
N SER A 251 -6.88 19.11 0.29
CA SER A 251 -6.55 20.50 0.56
C SER A 251 -5.07 20.81 0.26
N PRO A 252 -4.76 22.01 -0.25
CA PRO A 252 -3.37 22.42 -0.50
C PRO A 252 -2.49 22.33 0.76
N GLN A 253 -3.04 22.68 1.92
CA GLN A 253 -2.34 22.59 3.21
C GLN A 253 -1.95 21.16 3.52
N PHE A 254 -2.88 20.21 3.31
CA PHE A 254 -2.64 18.80 3.51
C PHE A 254 -1.53 18.26 2.59
N LEU A 255 -1.62 18.57 1.29
CA LEU A 255 -0.65 18.09 0.31
C LEU A 255 0.74 18.70 0.52
N SER A 256 0.84 19.91 1.04
CA SER A 256 2.13 20.55 1.34
C SER A 256 2.94 19.89 2.46
N ARG A 257 2.36 18.92 3.17
CA ARG A 257 3.02 18.17 4.25
C ARG A 257 3.65 16.86 3.80
N PHE A 258 3.59 16.56 2.52
CA PHE A 258 4.24 15.40 1.94
C PHE A 258 5.46 15.83 1.14
N ASP A 259 6.63 15.33 1.53
CA ASP A 259 7.90 15.59 0.87
C ASP A 259 8.02 14.77 -0.42
N ALA A 260 7.33 13.63 -0.48
CA ALA A 260 7.29 12.76 -1.65
C ALA A 260 5.87 12.32 -2.00
N VAL A 261 5.50 12.44 -3.27
CA VAL A 261 4.30 11.82 -3.85
C VAL A 261 4.77 10.68 -4.76
N VAL A 262 4.42 9.46 -4.39
CA VAL A 262 4.84 8.24 -5.07
C VAL A 262 3.65 7.63 -5.80
N LEU A 263 3.78 7.49 -7.11
CA LEU A 263 2.76 6.87 -7.95
C LEU A 263 3.09 5.40 -8.14
N LEU A 264 2.21 4.52 -7.65
CA LEU A 264 2.30 3.10 -7.94
C LEU A 264 1.81 2.82 -9.35
N GLN A 265 2.57 2.03 -10.08
CA GLN A 265 2.26 1.69 -11.46
C GLN A 265 1.17 0.62 -11.52
N ASP A 266 0.35 0.68 -12.57
CA ASP A 266 -0.53 -0.41 -12.90
C ASP A 266 0.31 -1.63 -13.32
N LEU A 267 -0.10 -2.82 -12.88
CA LEU A 267 0.66 -4.05 -13.10
C LEU A 267 0.44 -4.56 -14.53
N GLY A 268 1.53 -4.74 -15.25
CA GLY A 268 1.53 -5.39 -16.56
C GLY A 268 1.34 -6.91 -16.47
N GLN A 269 1.25 -7.55 -17.62
CA GLN A 269 1.01 -9.00 -17.69
C GLN A 269 2.16 -9.81 -17.05
N ASP A 270 3.39 -9.39 -17.28
CA ASP A 270 4.57 -10.10 -16.75
C ASP A 270 4.66 -9.95 -15.21
N GLU A 271 4.37 -8.77 -14.67
CA GLU A 271 4.27 -8.56 -13.22
C GLU A 271 3.14 -9.39 -12.61
N LEU A 272 1.99 -9.48 -13.28
CA LEU A 272 0.87 -10.31 -12.82
C LEU A 272 1.24 -11.79 -12.79
N VAL A 273 1.97 -12.30 -13.80
CA VAL A 273 2.50 -13.67 -13.83
C VAL A 273 3.45 -13.90 -12.66
N ARG A 274 4.39 -12.99 -12.44
CA ARG A 274 5.36 -13.08 -11.34
C ARG A 274 4.66 -13.03 -9.98
N ILE A 275 3.74 -12.09 -9.77
CA ILE A 275 2.95 -11.99 -8.52
C ILE A 275 2.20 -13.30 -8.26
N PHE A 276 1.60 -13.89 -9.29
CA PHE A 276 0.84 -15.12 -9.15
C PHE A 276 1.71 -16.32 -8.72
N LEU A 277 2.93 -16.41 -9.26
CA LEU A 277 3.84 -17.55 -9.03
C LEU A 277 4.83 -17.34 -7.88
N GLU A 278 5.31 -16.10 -7.66
CA GLU A 278 6.43 -15.83 -6.76
C GLU A 278 5.97 -15.30 -5.39
N THR A 279 4.79 -14.66 -5.30
CA THR A 279 4.33 -14.08 -4.04
C THR A 279 3.76 -15.17 -3.11
N PRO A 280 4.29 -15.35 -1.89
CA PRO A 280 3.83 -16.39 -0.96
C PRO A 280 2.34 -16.34 -0.61
N GLU A 281 1.78 -15.12 -0.56
CA GLU A 281 0.37 -14.86 -0.27
C GLU A 281 -0.53 -14.88 -1.51
N SER A 282 -0.01 -15.28 -2.69
CA SER A 282 -0.80 -15.34 -3.92
C SER A 282 -1.95 -16.35 -3.81
N ALA A 283 -2.99 -16.14 -4.62
CA ALA A 283 -4.13 -17.05 -4.67
C ALA A 283 -3.70 -18.47 -5.05
N PHE A 284 -2.69 -18.63 -5.92
CA PHE A 284 -2.14 -19.92 -6.29
C PHE A 284 -1.50 -20.65 -5.10
N HIS A 285 -0.62 -19.96 -4.34
CA HIS A 285 0.03 -20.58 -3.19
C HIS A 285 -0.95 -20.89 -2.06
N GLN A 286 -1.99 -20.08 -1.87
CA GLN A 286 -3.06 -20.38 -0.91
C GLN A 286 -3.81 -21.67 -1.27
N SER A 287 -4.23 -21.81 -2.54
CA SER A 287 -4.88 -23.02 -3.02
C SER A 287 -3.92 -24.22 -2.99
N ARG A 288 -2.64 -24.04 -3.34
CA ARG A 288 -1.63 -25.08 -3.25
C ARG A 288 -1.49 -25.63 -1.83
N GLY A 289 -1.38 -24.75 -0.84
CA GLY A 289 -1.34 -25.16 0.57
C GLY A 289 -2.62 -25.90 1.02
N TYR A 290 -3.79 -25.48 0.52
CA TYR A 290 -5.04 -26.21 0.77
C TYR A 290 -5.01 -27.64 0.21
N PHE A 291 -4.56 -27.83 -1.04
CA PHE A 291 -4.46 -29.18 -1.65
C PHE A 291 -3.36 -30.01 -0.99
N GLU A 292 -2.20 -29.43 -0.68
CA GLU A 292 -1.12 -30.11 0.04
C GLU A 292 -1.57 -30.64 1.42
N SER A 293 -2.43 -29.92 2.13
CA SER A 293 -3.02 -30.39 3.40
C SER A 293 -3.90 -31.64 3.26
N ARG A 294 -4.25 -32.02 2.03
CA ARG A 294 -5.01 -33.23 1.65
C ARG A 294 -4.17 -34.28 0.93
N GLY A 295 -2.85 -34.10 0.89
CA GLY A 295 -1.93 -34.97 0.18
C GLY A 295 -2.01 -34.88 -1.36
N ILE A 296 -2.56 -33.76 -1.88
CA ILE A 296 -2.71 -33.52 -3.31
C ILE A 296 -1.70 -32.47 -3.74
N HIS A 297 -0.91 -32.72 -4.77
CA HIS A 297 0.01 -31.75 -5.34
C HIS A 297 -0.67 -30.93 -6.42
N LEU A 298 -0.90 -29.62 -6.16
CA LEU A 298 -1.42 -28.69 -7.16
C LEU A 298 -0.29 -28.15 -8.04
N ALA A 299 -0.40 -28.37 -9.34
CA ALA A 299 0.46 -27.80 -10.37
C ALA A 299 -0.36 -26.98 -11.37
N ILE A 300 0.28 -26.00 -12.01
CA ILE A 300 -0.32 -25.18 -13.06
C ILE A 300 0.67 -25.00 -14.22
N SER A 301 0.19 -25.09 -15.45
CA SER A 301 1.05 -24.92 -16.61
C SER A 301 1.36 -23.45 -16.92
N PRO A 302 2.51 -23.16 -17.54
CA PRO A 302 2.87 -21.78 -17.94
C PRO A 302 1.82 -21.12 -18.85
N ASN A 303 1.19 -21.89 -19.74
CA ASN A 303 0.15 -21.38 -20.64
C ASN A 303 -1.13 -21.01 -19.87
N ALA A 304 -1.52 -21.84 -18.90
CA ALA A 304 -2.65 -21.54 -18.01
C ALA A 304 -2.40 -20.26 -17.18
N VAL A 305 -1.18 -20.10 -16.63
CA VAL A 305 -0.80 -18.89 -15.90
C VAL A 305 -0.89 -17.65 -16.78
N ARG A 306 -0.32 -17.70 -17.97
CA ARG A 306 -0.38 -16.58 -18.93
C ARG A 306 -1.82 -16.24 -19.31
N ARG A 307 -2.67 -17.24 -19.54
CA ARG A 307 -4.09 -17.02 -19.88
C ARG A 307 -4.84 -16.33 -18.72
N ILE A 308 -4.59 -16.77 -17.48
CA ILE A 308 -5.15 -16.14 -16.28
C ILE A 308 -4.66 -14.68 -16.14
N ALA A 309 -3.36 -14.43 -16.31
CA ALA A 309 -2.78 -13.10 -16.24
C ALA A 309 -3.31 -12.17 -17.36
N THR A 310 -3.49 -12.70 -18.58
CA THR A 310 -4.10 -11.96 -19.70
C THR A 310 -5.53 -11.54 -19.36
N GLU A 311 -6.33 -12.44 -18.79
CA GLU A 311 -7.71 -12.13 -18.40
C GLU A 311 -7.76 -11.10 -17.26
N ALA A 312 -6.87 -11.24 -16.27
CA ALA A 312 -6.73 -10.27 -15.18
C ALA A 312 -6.28 -8.89 -15.69
N GLY A 313 -5.36 -8.86 -16.67
CA GLY A 313 -4.86 -7.63 -17.30
C GLY A 313 -5.91 -6.84 -18.08
N ARG A 314 -7.06 -7.43 -18.40
CA ARG A 314 -8.21 -6.69 -18.97
C ARG A 314 -8.84 -5.72 -17.96
N GLN A 315 -8.50 -5.85 -16.68
CA GLN A 315 -8.97 -4.99 -15.60
C GLN A 315 -7.78 -4.35 -14.86
N PRO A 316 -6.99 -3.47 -15.51
CA PRO A 316 -5.74 -2.96 -14.97
C PRO A 316 -5.94 -2.23 -13.63
N ARG A 317 -7.09 -1.57 -13.42
CA ARG A 317 -7.42 -0.86 -12.18
C ARG A 317 -7.68 -1.78 -10.97
N LEU A 318 -7.87 -3.09 -11.19
CA LEU A 318 -7.98 -4.08 -10.13
C LEU A 318 -6.62 -4.75 -9.82
N GLY A 319 -5.63 -4.63 -10.71
CA GLY A 319 -4.28 -5.14 -10.53
C GLY A 319 -4.26 -6.60 -10.04
N ALA A 320 -3.48 -6.89 -9.01
CA ALA A 320 -3.38 -8.24 -8.45
C ALA A 320 -4.70 -8.79 -7.85
N ARG A 321 -5.70 -7.96 -7.55
CA ARG A 321 -7.03 -8.43 -7.13
C ARG A 321 -7.75 -9.15 -8.26
N ALA A 322 -7.59 -8.70 -9.51
CA ALA A 322 -8.15 -9.38 -10.67
C ALA A 322 -7.60 -10.81 -10.83
N LEU A 323 -6.30 -11.02 -10.56
CA LEU A 323 -5.71 -12.37 -10.55
C LEU A 323 -6.44 -13.32 -9.58
N LYS A 324 -6.70 -12.85 -8.37
CA LYS A 324 -7.40 -13.65 -7.35
C LYS A 324 -8.81 -13.99 -7.82
N GLU A 325 -9.52 -13.04 -8.40
CA GLU A 325 -10.89 -13.23 -8.90
C GLU A 325 -10.92 -14.23 -10.07
N VAL A 326 -10.05 -14.02 -11.07
CA VAL A 326 -9.97 -14.89 -12.25
C VAL A 326 -9.57 -16.33 -11.85
N PHE A 327 -8.53 -16.46 -11.03
CA PHE A 327 -8.08 -17.79 -10.57
C PHE A 327 -9.13 -18.50 -9.72
N ARG A 328 -9.84 -17.78 -8.86
CA ARG A 328 -10.94 -18.37 -8.08
C ARG A 328 -12.04 -18.98 -8.95
N ARG A 329 -12.33 -18.38 -10.10
CA ARG A 329 -13.31 -18.96 -11.04
C ARG A 329 -12.82 -20.30 -11.58
N VAL A 330 -11.52 -20.44 -11.83
CA VAL A 330 -10.91 -21.68 -12.36
C VAL A 330 -10.83 -22.76 -11.28
N ILE A 331 -10.37 -22.39 -10.06
CA ILE A 331 -10.00 -23.40 -9.04
C ILE A 331 -11.19 -23.83 -8.16
N ARG A 332 -12.25 -23.03 -8.09
CA ARG A 332 -13.37 -23.20 -7.15
C ARG A 332 -13.98 -24.60 -7.15
N ASP A 333 -14.22 -25.17 -8.32
CA ASP A 333 -14.90 -26.46 -8.44
C ASP A 333 -13.98 -27.61 -8.00
N TYR A 334 -12.67 -27.47 -8.17
CA TYR A 334 -11.66 -28.41 -7.66
C TYR A 334 -11.48 -28.28 -6.13
N GLU A 335 -11.58 -27.07 -5.58
CA GLU A 335 -11.56 -26.86 -4.14
C GLU A 335 -12.82 -27.41 -3.46
N PHE A 336 -13.98 -27.36 -4.14
CA PHE A 336 -15.23 -27.91 -3.66
C PHE A 336 -15.21 -29.46 -3.61
N ASP A 337 -14.67 -30.12 -4.65
CA ASP A 337 -14.46 -31.56 -4.68
C ASP A 337 -12.99 -31.89 -5.02
N PRO A 338 -12.10 -31.89 -4.01
CA PRO A 338 -10.67 -32.10 -4.22
C PRO A 338 -10.31 -33.49 -4.81
N THR A 339 -11.23 -34.46 -4.74
CA THR A 339 -10.98 -35.80 -5.28
C THR A 339 -11.25 -35.88 -6.77
N ARG A 340 -11.92 -34.92 -7.34
CA ARG A 340 -12.24 -34.82 -8.75
C ARG A 340 -11.00 -34.51 -9.58
N SER A 341 -10.78 -35.26 -10.64
CA SER A 341 -9.71 -35.05 -11.63
C SER A 341 -8.26 -35.21 -11.10
N ILE A 342 -8.07 -35.98 -10.00
CA ILE A 342 -6.73 -36.33 -9.52
C ILE A 342 -6.17 -37.47 -10.33
N THR A 343 -4.94 -37.31 -10.81
CA THR A 343 -4.17 -38.37 -11.44
C THR A 343 -2.85 -38.57 -10.68
N GLY A 344 -2.64 -39.74 -10.10
CA GLY A 344 -1.38 -40.04 -9.40
C GLY A 344 -1.08 -39.15 -8.17
N GLY A 345 -2.11 -38.63 -7.49
CA GLY A 345 -1.94 -37.74 -6.33
C GLY A 345 -1.67 -36.27 -6.69
N ALA A 346 -1.77 -35.91 -7.97
CA ALA A 346 -1.58 -34.54 -8.45
C ALA A 346 -2.82 -34.01 -9.19
N LEU A 347 -3.08 -32.73 -9.02
CA LEU A 347 -4.05 -31.95 -9.80
C LEU A 347 -3.26 -30.97 -10.68
N LEU A 348 -3.32 -31.12 -11.99
CA LEU A 348 -2.74 -30.22 -12.97
C LEU A 348 -3.84 -29.31 -13.55
N ILE A 349 -3.66 -28.00 -13.42
CA ILE A 349 -4.47 -27.01 -14.13
C ILE A 349 -3.71 -26.59 -15.40
N ASP A 350 -4.22 -26.98 -16.56
CA ASP A 350 -3.63 -26.62 -17.85
C ASP A 350 -4.54 -25.65 -18.62
N LEU A 351 -4.12 -25.24 -19.80
CA LEU A 351 -4.84 -24.24 -20.62
C LEU A 351 -6.29 -24.67 -20.93
N PRO A 352 -6.59 -25.93 -21.30
CA PRO A 352 -7.97 -26.36 -21.58
C PRO A 352 -8.92 -26.16 -20.39
N GLU A 353 -8.46 -26.43 -19.15
CA GLU A 353 -9.27 -26.24 -17.95
C GLU A 353 -9.56 -24.77 -17.72
N VAL A 354 -8.58 -23.90 -17.97
CA VAL A 354 -8.74 -22.45 -17.86
C VAL A 354 -9.70 -21.92 -18.93
N GLU A 355 -9.55 -22.37 -20.19
CA GLU A 355 -10.40 -21.97 -21.31
C GLU A 355 -11.85 -22.48 -21.18
N ALA A 356 -12.04 -23.62 -20.56
CA ALA A 356 -13.38 -24.15 -20.27
C ALA A 356 -14.18 -23.20 -19.35
N VAL A 357 -13.48 -22.48 -18.45
CA VAL A 357 -14.11 -21.56 -17.49
C VAL A 357 -14.14 -20.13 -18.00
N LEU A 358 -13.06 -19.66 -18.64
CA LEU A 358 -12.89 -18.27 -19.05
C LEU A 358 -13.33 -17.99 -20.51
N GLY A 359 -13.56 -19.04 -21.30
CA GLY A 359 -13.71 -18.97 -22.75
C GLY A 359 -12.35 -18.91 -23.46
N LYS A 360 -12.35 -19.23 -24.76
CA LYS A 360 -11.15 -19.08 -25.59
C LYS A 360 -10.80 -17.62 -25.75
N ALA A 361 -9.50 -17.30 -25.77
CA ALA A 361 -8.97 -15.94 -25.90
C ALA A 361 -9.26 -15.34 -27.27
#